data_8d5164cb81c71f704eb7a5fe85639d01
#
_entry.id   8d5164cb81c71f704eb7a5fe85639d01
#
_cell.length_a   1.000
_cell.length_b   1.000
_cell.length_c   1.000
_cell.angle_alpha   90.00
_cell.angle_beta   90.00
_cell.angle_gamma   90.00
#
_symmetry.space_group_name_H-M   'P 1'
#
loop_
_entity.id
_entity.type
_entity.pdbx_description
1 polymer ?
#
loop_
_entity_poly.entity_id
_entity_poly.type
_entity_poly.pdbx_seq_one_letter_code
_entity_poly.pdbx_strand_id
1 'polypeptide(L)'
;MMHSLMMAGPDLRLRGELPQYASLRFKRCFWEVGSFQLTVKRGTPGWDSLSRETLLYLPERPETALLAEKITVDEEKVTVSGVPLKGLCKRRICVPQSVQGDQYDGFGWDRFTGDAESAYLHYAAANLTDPEDAKRKIPGLVLSENRHRGAVLPWQARFDKLTEVFADIGSATGLGWDIVPDWKAGVLRFVVREGVDRTTGSRRAVLSRRLGNVDGASWTEDGTAEVGTVYAGGSGEDEDRLILSVGNTAEGLARREGWASLNGVSDVDMLRLGAERKLSPRKDSVTAELLDSGLCRYGRDYDLGDVVTVVADDRQRNARLTAVEETYEDGKRTLKATFGEGPVTLTGLIRERMRGSIA
;
A
#
# COMPACT_ATOMS: atom_id res chain seq x y z
N MET A 1 -24.29 -7.09 16.97
CA MET A 1 -23.56 -8.13 17.72
C MET A 1 -22.12 -7.67 17.83
N MET A 2 -21.55 -7.66 19.05
CA MET A 2 -20.10 -7.46 19.18
C MET A 2 -19.43 -8.70 18.59
N HIS A 3 -18.54 -8.49 17.63
CA HIS A 3 -17.73 -9.57 17.05
C HIS A 3 -16.58 -9.86 18.02
N SER A 4 -16.35 -11.11 18.36
CA SER A 4 -15.14 -11.48 19.11
C SER A 4 -13.91 -11.35 18.22
N LEU A 5 -12.75 -11.17 18.83
CA LEU A 5 -11.47 -11.20 18.12
C LEU A 5 -10.70 -12.46 18.49
N MET A 6 -10.21 -13.16 17.51
CA MET A 6 -9.28 -14.27 17.71
C MET A 6 -7.86 -13.75 17.87
N MET A 7 -7.10 -14.38 18.75
CA MET A 7 -5.70 -14.07 19.02
C MET A 7 -4.83 -15.25 18.61
N ALA A 8 -3.81 -14.99 17.79
CA ALA A 8 -2.83 -15.99 17.39
C ALA A 8 -1.41 -15.47 17.57
N GLY A 9 -0.45 -16.37 17.63
CA GLY A 9 0.96 -16.01 17.58
C GLY A 9 1.46 -15.77 16.16
N PRO A 10 2.72 -15.29 16.00
CA PRO A 10 3.37 -15.20 14.70
C PRO A 10 3.54 -16.53 13.99
N ASP A 11 3.45 -17.64 14.74
CA ASP A 11 3.47 -19.02 14.27
C ASP A 11 2.07 -19.49 13.79
N LEU A 12 1.11 -18.59 13.69
CA LEU A 12 -0.30 -18.83 13.34
C LEU A 12 -1.04 -19.81 14.28
N ARG A 13 -0.48 -20.10 15.47
CA ARG A 13 -1.17 -20.91 16.46
C ARG A 13 -2.13 -20.05 17.26
N LEU A 14 -3.37 -20.53 17.37
CA LEU A 14 -4.40 -19.90 18.20
C LEU A 14 -3.92 -19.84 19.66
N ARG A 15 -4.03 -18.67 20.27
CA ARG A 15 -3.65 -18.40 21.66
C ARG A 15 -4.83 -18.08 22.55
N GLY A 16 -5.95 -17.67 21.97
CA GLY A 16 -7.16 -17.35 22.70
C GLY A 16 -8.14 -16.53 21.90
N GLU A 17 -9.15 -16.06 22.59
CA GLU A 17 -10.21 -15.22 22.07
C GLU A 17 -10.38 -14.01 22.99
N LEU A 18 -10.64 -12.87 22.41
CA LEU A 18 -11.07 -11.66 23.09
C LEU A 18 -12.56 -11.46 22.82
N PRO A 19 -13.44 -11.85 23.73
CA PRO A 19 -14.88 -11.90 23.48
C PRO A 19 -15.52 -10.52 23.37
N GLN A 20 -14.86 -9.51 23.94
CA GLN A 20 -15.37 -8.14 23.99
C GLN A 20 -14.24 -7.12 23.86
N TYR A 21 -14.54 -6.00 23.23
CA TYR A 21 -13.69 -4.83 23.14
C TYR A 21 -14.54 -3.55 23.11
N ALA A 22 -14.00 -2.43 23.53
CA ALA A 22 -14.69 -1.15 23.50
C ALA A 22 -14.74 -0.59 22.09
N SER A 23 -13.61 -0.60 21.40
CA SER A 23 -13.54 -0.19 19.99
C SER A 23 -12.43 -0.92 19.25
N LEU A 24 -12.65 -1.19 17.96
CA LEU A 24 -11.65 -1.64 17.01
C LEU A 24 -11.74 -0.75 15.79
N ARG A 25 -10.66 -0.11 15.43
CA ARG A 25 -10.55 0.68 14.21
C ARG A 25 -9.34 0.21 13.43
N PHE A 26 -9.51 -0.12 12.16
CA PHE A 26 -8.39 -0.47 11.31
C PHE A 26 -8.57 0.08 9.89
N LYS A 27 -7.46 0.51 9.30
CA LYS A 27 -7.37 1.00 7.93
C LYS A 27 -6.58 0.00 7.09
N ARG A 28 -7.18 -0.47 6.01
CA ARG A 28 -6.53 -1.27 4.97
C ARG A 28 -6.29 -0.39 3.76
N CYS A 29 -5.09 -0.50 3.18
CA CYS A 29 -4.71 0.25 1.98
C CYS A 29 -4.29 -0.70 0.88
N PHE A 30 -4.56 -0.35 -0.38
CA PHE A 30 -4.21 -1.20 -1.52
C PHE A 30 -2.71 -1.21 -1.78
N TRP A 31 -2.07 -0.04 -1.74
CA TRP A 31 -0.64 0.11 -1.96
C TRP A 31 0.15 0.29 -0.67
N GLU A 32 -0.33 1.11 0.24
CA GLU A 32 0.29 1.40 1.52
C GLU A 32 -0.03 0.34 2.58
N VAL A 33 0.55 0.46 3.76
CA VAL A 33 0.36 -0.53 4.82
C VAL A 33 -0.97 -0.36 5.57
N GLY A 34 -1.30 0.85 5.99
CA GLY A 34 -2.43 1.09 6.89
C GLY A 34 -2.04 1.01 8.38
N SER A 35 -3.05 0.94 9.25
CA SER A 35 -2.88 0.95 10.70
C SER A 35 -4.07 0.33 11.41
N PHE A 36 -3.94 -0.01 12.70
CA PHE A 36 -5.09 -0.32 13.55
C PHE A 36 -4.91 0.17 14.98
N GLN A 37 -6.03 0.31 15.67
CA GLN A 37 -6.13 0.54 17.09
C GLN A 37 -7.29 -0.26 17.67
N LEU A 38 -7.02 -0.98 18.74
CA LEU A 38 -7.99 -1.73 19.55
C LEU A 38 -7.99 -1.16 20.97
N THR A 39 -9.17 -0.92 21.52
CA THR A 39 -9.35 -0.53 22.92
C THR A 39 -10.16 -1.60 23.63
N VAL A 40 -9.62 -2.10 24.73
CA VAL A 40 -10.23 -3.13 25.58
C VAL A 40 -10.34 -2.61 26.99
N LYS A 41 -11.45 -2.87 27.67
CA LYS A 41 -11.57 -2.57 29.10
C LYS A 41 -10.66 -3.52 29.88
N ARG A 42 -9.86 -2.98 30.80
CA ARG A 42 -9.03 -3.79 31.69
C ARG A 42 -9.90 -4.76 32.50
N GLY A 43 -9.47 -6.01 32.62
CA GLY A 43 -10.25 -7.07 33.25
C GLY A 43 -11.19 -7.84 32.29
N THR A 44 -11.31 -7.45 31.02
CA THR A 44 -12.00 -8.27 30.01
C THR A 44 -11.26 -9.60 29.86
N PRO A 45 -11.94 -10.77 29.82
CA PRO A 45 -11.27 -12.05 29.60
C PRO A 45 -10.34 -12.02 28.37
N GLY A 46 -9.11 -12.50 28.51
CA GLY A 46 -8.12 -12.55 27.44
C GLY A 46 -7.27 -11.27 27.26
N TRP A 47 -7.54 -10.18 27.95
CA TRP A 47 -6.76 -8.94 27.80
C TRP A 47 -5.28 -9.11 28.18
N ASP A 48 -4.98 -9.95 29.15
CA ASP A 48 -3.64 -10.26 29.68
C ASP A 48 -2.81 -11.14 28.73
N SER A 49 -3.46 -11.78 27.78
CA SER A 49 -2.81 -12.54 26.71
C SER A 49 -2.36 -11.65 25.52
N LEU A 50 -2.79 -10.39 25.51
CA LEU A 50 -2.36 -9.43 24.49
C LEU A 50 -0.87 -9.09 24.69
N SER A 51 -0.08 -9.30 23.65
CA SER A 51 1.35 -9.00 23.64
C SER A 51 1.76 -8.39 22.30
N ARG A 52 2.94 -7.77 22.24
CA ARG A 52 3.51 -7.42 20.93
C ARG A 52 3.66 -8.69 20.10
N GLU A 53 3.52 -8.57 18.80
CA GLU A 53 3.53 -9.69 17.84
C GLU A 53 2.25 -10.56 17.89
N THR A 54 1.26 -10.28 18.74
CA THR A 54 -0.04 -10.95 18.69
C THR A 54 -0.74 -10.58 17.37
N LEU A 55 -1.22 -11.60 16.67
CA LEU A 55 -2.10 -11.44 15.51
C LEU A 55 -3.55 -11.43 15.99
N LEU A 56 -4.28 -10.41 15.58
CA LEU A 56 -5.70 -10.23 15.88
C LEU A 56 -6.50 -10.33 14.59
N TYR A 57 -7.60 -11.08 14.59
CA TYR A 57 -8.47 -11.18 13.42
C TYR A 57 -9.92 -11.43 13.80
N LEU A 58 -10.82 -11.00 12.93
CA LEU A 58 -12.25 -11.30 13.03
C LEU A 58 -12.50 -12.72 12.49
N PRO A 59 -13.24 -13.58 13.19
CA PRO A 59 -13.52 -14.97 12.75
C PRO A 59 -14.13 -15.06 11.36
N GLU A 60 -14.98 -14.11 11.01
CA GLU A 60 -15.64 -14.01 9.70
C GLU A 60 -14.72 -13.52 8.57
N ARG A 61 -13.53 -12.99 8.91
CA ARG A 61 -12.55 -12.45 7.96
C ARG A 61 -11.12 -12.81 8.37
N PRO A 62 -10.80 -14.10 8.46
CA PRO A 62 -9.52 -14.56 8.98
C PRO A 62 -8.32 -14.18 8.10
N GLU A 63 -8.57 -13.81 6.84
CA GLU A 63 -7.55 -13.29 5.93
C GLU A 63 -7.09 -11.87 6.28
N THR A 64 -7.88 -11.14 7.10
CA THR A 64 -7.54 -9.78 7.54
C THR A 64 -6.93 -9.83 8.93
N ALA A 65 -5.66 -10.19 9.03
CA ALA A 65 -4.96 -10.22 10.29
C ALA A 65 -4.24 -8.89 10.58
N LEU A 66 -4.29 -8.49 11.85
CA LEU A 66 -3.71 -7.25 12.39
C LEU A 66 -2.56 -7.63 13.33
N LEU A 67 -1.40 -7.04 13.14
CA LEU A 67 -0.19 -7.30 13.93
C LEU A 67 -0.03 -6.25 15.02
N ALA A 68 -0.08 -6.64 16.29
CA ALA A 68 0.13 -5.77 17.43
C ALA A 68 1.60 -5.34 17.54
N GLU A 69 1.84 -4.03 17.56
CA GLU A 69 3.20 -3.46 17.67
C GLU A 69 3.41 -2.73 18.99
N LYS A 70 2.36 -2.10 19.52
CA LYS A 70 2.40 -1.32 20.77
C LYS A 70 1.21 -1.65 21.65
N ILE A 71 1.46 -1.85 22.94
CA ILE A 71 0.43 -2.05 23.95
C ILE A 71 0.64 -1.03 25.04
N THR A 72 -0.40 -0.32 25.38
CA THR A 72 -0.45 0.60 26.53
C THR A 72 -1.52 0.13 27.49
N VAL A 73 -1.15 -0.08 28.74
CA VAL A 73 -2.06 -0.50 29.81
C VAL A 73 -2.16 0.66 30.80
N ASP A 74 -3.35 1.16 31.01
CA ASP A 74 -3.66 2.12 32.06
C ASP A 74 -4.61 1.50 33.12
N GLU A 75 -5.13 2.31 34.02
CA GLU A 75 -5.95 1.82 35.13
C GLU A 75 -7.29 1.22 34.66
N GLU A 76 -7.87 1.73 33.56
CA GLU A 76 -9.21 1.39 33.10
C GLU A 76 -9.23 0.55 31.83
N LYS A 77 -8.24 0.75 30.96
CA LYS A 77 -8.23 0.19 29.61
C LYS A 77 -6.86 -0.27 29.14
N VAL A 78 -6.89 -1.10 28.11
CA VAL A 78 -5.72 -1.53 27.35
C VAL A 78 -5.91 -1.05 25.92
N THR A 79 -4.93 -0.31 25.40
CA THR A 79 -4.91 0.14 24.02
C THR A 79 -3.81 -0.61 23.27
N VAL A 80 -4.21 -1.32 22.23
CA VAL A 80 -3.29 -2.02 21.30
C VAL A 80 -3.29 -1.28 19.99
N SER A 81 -2.12 -0.97 19.49
CA SER A 81 -1.97 -0.37 18.15
C SER A 81 -0.94 -1.12 17.32
N GLY A 82 -1.08 -1.04 16.01
CA GLY A 82 -0.21 -1.72 15.09
C GLY A 82 -0.66 -1.55 13.63
N VAL A 83 -0.41 -2.57 12.84
CA VAL A 83 -0.58 -2.54 11.39
C VAL A 83 -1.30 -3.79 10.88
N PRO A 84 -1.97 -3.76 9.71
CA PRO A 84 -2.30 -4.97 8.98
C PRO A 84 -1.04 -5.83 8.74
N LEU A 85 -1.21 -7.13 8.57
CA LEU A 85 -0.10 -8.09 8.54
C LEU A 85 0.98 -7.77 7.50
N LYS A 86 0.62 -7.15 6.38
CA LYS A 86 1.60 -6.64 5.40
C LYS A 86 2.58 -5.60 5.98
N GLY A 87 2.29 -5.03 7.14
CA GLY A 87 3.20 -4.15 7.88
C GLY A 87 4.49 -4.83 8.34
N LEU A 88 4.60 -6.15 8.30
CA LEU A 88 5.88 -6.87 8.48
C LEU A 88 6.96 -6.35 7.54
N CYS A 89 6.59 -5.91 6.34
CA CYS A 89 7.52 -5.33 5.36
C CYS A 89 8.14 -4.00 5.81
N LYS A 90 7.53 -3.26 6.76
CA LYS A 90 8.13 -2.05 7.36
C LYS A 90 9.45 -2.31 8.06
N ARG A 91 9.68 -3.56 8.45
CA ARG A 91 10.87 -3.99 9.20
C ARG A 91 12.05 -4.29 8.28
N ARG A 92 11.93 -4.00 6.99
CA ARG A 92 12.96 -4.30 5.98
C ARG A 92 13.19 -3.10 5.08
N ILE A 93 14.43 -3.00 4.66
CA ILE A 93 14.89 -2.12 3.59
C ILE A 93 15.38 -2.99 2.43
N CYS A 94 15.39 -2.45 1.23
CA CYS A 94 15.96 -3.12 0.06
C CYS A 94 17.46 -3.06 0.12
N VAL A 95 18.09 -4.18 0.45
CA VAL A 95 19.55 -4.31 0.47
C VAL A 95 19.96 -4.92 -0.85
N PRO A 96 20.74 -4.20 -1.69
CA PRO A 96 21.35 -4.79 -2.87
C PRO A 96 22.19 -5.99 -2.45
N GLN A 97 22.11 -7.09 -3.19
CA GLN A 97 22.77 -8.34 -2.79
C GLN A 97 24.28 -8.21 -2.78
N SER A 98 24.90 -9.00 -1.96
CA SER A 98 26.29 -9.21 -1.57
C SER A 98 26.76 -8.35 -0.41
N VAL A 99 26.62 -8.90 0.79
CA VAL A 99 27.25 -8.43 2.02
C VAL A 99 28.28 -9.48 2.41
N GLN A 100 29.55 -9.12 2.44
CA GLN A 100 30.61 -9.98 2.99
C GLN A 100 31.03 -9.44 4.36
N GLY A 101 30.76 -10.21 5.41
CA GLY A 101 31.10 -9.83 6.77
C GLY A 101 30.36 -8.59 7.26
N ASP A 102 31.04 -7.70 7.98
CA ASP A 102 30.48 -6.46 8.54
C ASP A 102 30.52 -5.28 7.55
N GLN A 103 31.20 -5.46 6.41
CA GLN A 103 31.33 -4.44 5.37
C GLN A 103 30.38 -4.78 4.19
N TYR A 104 29.66 -3.79 3.75
CA TYR A 104 28.85 -3.89 2.56
C TYR A 104 29.76 -3.72 1.32
N ASP A 105 30.00 -4.80 0.61
CA ASP A 105 30.83 -4.86 -0.62
C ASP A 105 29.98 -5.36 -1.80
N GLY A 106 28.76 -4.87 -1.91
CA GLY A 106 27.79 -5.34 -2.88
C GLY A 106 27.57 -4.42 -4.05
N PHE A 107 26.63 -4.81 -4.88
CA PHE A 107 26.16 -3.99 -5.99
C PHE A 107 25.59 -2.66 -5.50
N GLY A 108 25.84 -1.58 -6.23
CA GLY A 108 25.35 -0.27 -5.86
C GLY A 108 23.82 -0.18 -5.81
N TRP A 109 23.12 -1.04 -6.58
CA TRP A 109 21.67 -1.07 -6.71
C TRP A 109 21.16 -2.48 -6.94
N ASP A 110 20.01 -2.82 -6.35
CA ASP A 110 19.23 -3.97 -6.74
C ASP A 110 18.35 -3.56 -7.93
N ARG A 111 18.72 -4.04 -9.12
CA ARG A 111 18.05 -3.69 -10.38
C ARG A 111 17.26 -4.89 -10.90
N PHE A 112 16.03 -4.63 -11.28
CA PHE A 112 15.15 -5.63 -11.86
C PHE A 112 14.38 -5.03 -13.05
N THR A 113 14.28 -5.78 -14.14
CA THR A 113 13.44 -5.43 -15.29
C THR A 113 12.50 -6.57 -15.58
N GLY A 114 11.19 -6.31 -15.51
CA GLY A 114 10.15 -7.31 -15.73
C GLY A 114 8.77 -6.76 -15.47
N ASP A 115 7.77 -7.63 -15.56
CA ASP A 115 6.40 -7.28 -15.21
C ASP A 115 6.27 -6.91 -13.73
N ALA A 116 5.22 -6.17 -13.41
CA ALA A 116 5.02 -5.64 -12.07
C ALA A 116 4.91 -6.72 -10.99
N GLU A 117 4.25 -7.84 -11.27
CA GLU A 117 4.14 -8.93 -10.30
C GLU A 117 5.51 -9.58 -10.05
N SER A 118 6.29 -9.80 -11.10
CA SER A 118 7.68 -10.29 -10.99
C SER A 118 8.54 -9.32 -10.18
N ALA A 119 8.36 -8.00 -10.33
CA ALA A 119 9.08 -7.01 -9.54
C ALA A 119 8.74 -7.08 -8.05
N TYR A 120 7.45 -7.18 -7.71
CA TYR A 120 7.03 -7.40 -6.33
C TYR A 120 7.67 -8.65 -5.71
N LEU A 121 7.60 -9.77 -6.44
CA LEU A 121 8.13 -11.04 -5.97
C LEU A 121 9.65 -11.04 -5.86
N HIS A 122 10.36 -10.36 -6.79
CA HIS A 122 11.80 -10.17 -6.73
C HIS A 122 12.23 -9.47 -5.43
N TYR A 123 11.68 -8.28 -5.15
CA TYR A 123 12.04 -7.53 -3.93
C TYR A 123 11.54 -8.22 -2.66
N ALA A 124 10.41 -8.94 -2.72
CA ALA A 124 9.95 -9.74 -1.60
C ALA A 124 10.87 -10.94 -1.33
N ALA A 125 11.33 -11.64 -2.37
CA ALA A 125 12.30 -12.73 -2.25
C ALA A 125 13.59 -12.23 -1.60
N ALA A 126 14.23 -11.24 -2.22
CA ALA A 126 15.54 -10.74 -1.80
C ALA A 126 15.55 -10.16 -0.38
N ASN A 127 14.40 -9.72 0.17
CA ASN A 127 14.38 -9.02 1.45
C ASN A 127 13.55 -9.72 2.54
N LEU A 128 12.70 -10.71 2.20
CA LEU A 128 11.81 -11.35 3.17
C LEU A 128 11.97 -12.87 3.24
N THR A 129 12.03 -13.58 2.09
CA THR A 129 11.94 -15.05 2.08
C THR A 129 13.27 -15.73 1.77
N ASP A 130 14.10 -15.11 0.96
CA ASP A 130 15.40 -15.64 0.53
C ASP A 130 16.48 -14.54 0.47
N PRO A 131 16.65 -13.77 1.56
CA PRO A 131 17.72 -12.78 1.65
C PRO A 131 19.09 -13.47 1.76
N GLU A 132 20.12 -12.84 1.20
CA GLU A 132 21.50 -13.31 1.30
C GLU A 132 21.96 -13.45 2.77
N ASP A 133 21.67 -12.45 3.61
CA ASP A 133 21.79 -12.58 5.06
C ASP A 133 20.55 -13.31 5.62
N ALA A 134 20.76 -14.58 5.97
CA ALA A 134 19.71 -15.45 6.52
C ALA A 134 19.03 -14.88 7.78
N LYS A 135 19.66 -13.98 8.53
CA LYS A 135 19.07 -13.30 9.70
C LYS A 135 17.90 -12.37 9.30
N ARG A 136 17.85 -11.96 8.05
CA ARG A 136 16.79 -11.10 7.52
C ARG A 136 15.54 -11.87 7.08
N LYS A 137 15.63 -13.18 6.94
CA LYS A 137 14.51 -14.05 6.56
C LYS A 137 13.38 -13.97 7.57
N ILE A 138 12.14 -13.84 7.08
CA ILE A 138 10.94 -13.97 7.92
C ILE A 138 10.50 -15.43 7.91
N PRO A 139 10.63 -16.15 9.04
CA PRO A 139 10.23 -17.55 9.13
C PRO A 139 8.74 -17.73 8.82
N GLY A 140 8.41 -18.77 8.08
CA GLY A 140 7.02 -19.09 7.73
C GLY A 140 6.38 -18.18 6.69
N LEU A 141 7.09 -17.22 6.12
CA LEU A 141 6.62 -16.43 4.99
C LEU A 141 7.00 -17.11 3.68
N VAL A 142 6.02 -17.26 2.78
CA VAL A 142 6.18 -17.81 1.43
C VAL A 142 5.63 -16.82 0.40
N LEU A 143 6.12 -16.89 -0.83
CA LEU A 143 5.61 -16.09 -1.94
C LEU A 143 4.45 -16.82 -2.64
N SER A 144 3.51 -16.06 -3.20
CA SER A 144 2.52 -16.60 -4.12
C SER A 144 3.17 -16.99 -5.45
N GLU A 145 2.45 -17.79 -6.23
CA GLU A 145 2.80 -18.08 -7.62
C GLU A 145 2.85 -16.79 -8.44
N ASN A 146 3.87 -16.67 -9.30
CA ASN A 146 4.00 -15.58 -10.25
C ASN A 146 3.07 -15.79 -11.46
N ARG A 147 2.19 -14.86 -11.69
CA ARG A 147 1.24 -14.87 -12.83
C ARG A 147 1.63 -13.91 -13.95
N HIS A 148 2.78 -13.24 -13.81
CA HIS A 148 3.35 -12.32 -14.80
C HIS A 148 2.40 -11.17 -15.19
N ARG A 149 1.74 -10.55 -14.20
CA ARG A 149 0.77 -9.48 -14.40
C ARG A 149 1.42 -8.10 -14.35
N GLY A 150 0.79 -7.16 -15.04
CA GLY A 150 1.15 -5.74 -15.06
C GLY A 150 2.18 -5.37 -16.13
N ALA A 151 2.50 -4.08 -16.20
CA ALA A 151 3.43 -3.54 -17.19
C ALA A 151 4.87 -3.98 -16.92
N VAL A 152 5.63 -4.19 -17.98
CA VAL A 152 7.08 -4.44 -17.92
C VAL A 152 7.81 -3.10 -17.79
N LEU A 153 8.49 -2.90 -16.67
CA LEU A 153 9.21 -1.67 -16.36
C LEU A 153 10.57 -1.99 -15.68
N PRO A 154 11.57 -1.10 -15.82
CA PRO A 154 12.80 -1.18 -15.06
C PRO A 154 12.58 -0.64 -13.65
N TRP A 155 13.10 -1.37 -12.66
CA TRP A 155 13.07 -1.02 -11.25
C TRP A 155 14.47 -1.01 -10.67
N GLN A 156 14.69 -0.17 -9.67
CA GLN A 156 15.92 -0.21 -8.87
C GLN A 156 15.63 0.25 -7.46
N ALA A 157 16.31 -0.34 -6.49
CA ALA A 157 16.22 0.02 -5.08
C ALA A 157 17.59 -0.05 -4.42
N ARG A 158 17.83 0.82 -3.44
CA ARG A 158 19.07 0.84 -2.66
C ARG A 158 18.82 1.42 -1.28
N PHE A 159 18.74 0.56 -0.28
CA PHE A 159 18.44 0.91 1.11
C PHE A 159 17.12 1.66 1.31
N ASP A 160 16.25 1.69 0.30
CA ASP A 160 14.91 2.22 0.40
C ASP A 160 14.05 1.32 1.29
N LYS A 161 13.06 1.88 1.98
CA LYS A 161 12.11 1.06 2.72
C LYS A 161 11.34 0.16 1.76
N LEU A 162 11.29 -1.13 2.06
CA LEU A 162 10.63 -2.11 1.20
C LEU A 162 9.16 -1.75 0.91
N THR A 163 8.47 -1.17 1.88
CA THR A 163 7.08 -0.71 1.72
C THR A 163 6.94 0.47 0.76
N GLU A 164 7.93 1.34 0.67
CA GLU A 164 7.95 2.45 -0.30
C GLU A 164 8.17 1.91 -1.72
N VAL A 165 9.12 0.97 -1.89
CA VAL A 165 9.33 0.30 -3.18
C VAL A 165 8.06 -0.41 -3.64
N PHE A 166 7.36 -1.11 -2.75
CA PHE A 166 6.09 -1.75 -3.08
C PHE A 166 4.99 -0.73 -3.42
N ALA A 167 4.91 0.39 -2.71
CA ALA A 167 3.95 1.44 -3.02
C ALA A 167 4.23 2.07 -4.40
N ASP A 168 5.50 2.27 -4.75
CA ASP A 168 5.92 2.80 -6.05
C ASP A 168 5.55 1.85 -7.19
N ILE A 169 5.84 0.53 -7.04
CA ILE A 169 5.43 -0.47 -8.01
C ILE A 169 3.90 -0.43 -8.19
N GLY A 170 3.17 -0.43 -7.09
CA GLY A 170 1.71 -0.46 -7.10
C GLY A 170 1.10 0.76 -7.75
N SER A 171 1.58 1.92 -7.38
CA SER A 171 1.09 3.18 -7.91
C SER A 171 1.38 3.32 -9.41
N ALA A 172 2.55 2.87 -9.86
CA ALA A 172 2.93 2.92 -11.26
C ALA A 172 2.18 1.91 -12.15
N THR A 173 1.75 0.78 -11.59
CA THR A 173 1.22 -0.34 -12.39
C THR A 173 -0.25 -0.68 -12.11
N GLY A 174 -0.81 -0.16 -11.03
CA GLY A 174 -2.18 -0.44 -10.61
C GLY A 174 -2.36 -1.79 -9.90
N LEU A 175 -1.29 -2.58 -9.67
CA LEU A 175 -1.34 -3.77 -8.84
C LEU A 175 -1.17 -3.41 -7.37
N GLY A 176 -1.80 -4.17 -6.49
CA GLY A 176 -1.61 -4.08 -5.05
C GLY A 176 -0.83 -5.28 -4.50
N TRP A 177 -0.58 -5.26 -3.21
CA TRP A 177 0.12 -6.33 -2.51
C TRP A 177 -0.43 -6.52 -1.09
N ASP A 178 -0.26 -7.73 -0.56
CA ASP A 178 -0.66 -8.02 0.81
C ASP A 178 0.19 -9.16 1.41
N ILE A 179 0.14 -9.32 2.72
CA ILE A 179 0.54 -10.55 3.40
C ILE A 179 -0.70 -11.09 4.09
N VAL A 180 -1.07 -12.31 3.73
CA VAL A 180 -2.25 -12.98 4.29
C VAL A 180 -1.85 -14.26 5.01
N PRO A 181 -2.52 -14.61 6.12
CA PRO A 181 -2.30 -15.88 6.78
C PRO A 181 -2.98 -17.02 5.99
N ASP A 182 -2.25 -18.08 5.76
CA ASP A 182 -2.79 -19.37 5.35
C ASP A 182 -2.88 -20.26 6.60
N TRP A 183 -3.99 -20.15 7.31
CA TRP A 183 -4.20 -20.86 8.57
C TRP A 183 -4.12 -22.37 8.43
N LYS A 184 -4.52 -22.90 7.27
CA LYS A 184 -4.49 -24.34 7.00
C LYS A 184 -3.07 -24.85 6.79
N ALA A 185 -2.27 -24.12 6.05
CA ALA A 185 -0.89 -24.48 5.79
C ALA A 185 0.06 -24.04 6.93
N GLY A 186 -0.40 -23.17 7.85
CA GLY A 186 0.43 -22.63 8.93
C GLY A 186 1.54 -21.68 8.43
N VAL A 187 1.30 -20.96 7.34
CA VAL A 187 2.28 -20.06 6.73
C VAL A 187 1.68 -18.69 6.44
N LEU A 188 2.51 -17.68 6.42
CA LEU A 188 2.17 -16.36 5.89
C LEU A 188 2.43 -16.36 4.38
N ARG A 189 1.56 -15.74 3.60
CA ARG A 189 1.72 -15.69 2.16
C ARG A 189 1.77 -14.24 1.67
N PHE A 190 2.88 -13.86 1.03
CA PHE A 190 2.94 -12.62 0.26
C PHE A 190 2.18 -12.83 -1.04
N VAL A 191 1.23 -11.95 -1.32
CA VAL A 191 0.35 -12.04 -2.50
C VAL A 191 0.32 -10.72 -3.25
N VAL A 192 0.31 -10.80 -4.58
CA VAL A 192 0.04 -9.65 -5.45
C VAL A 192 -1.44 -9.64 -5.80
N ARG A 193 -2.07 -8.48 -5.66
CA ARG A 193 -3.50 -8.29 -5.87
C ARG A 193 -3.76 -7.45 -7.11
N GLU A 194 -4.74 -7.85 -7.86
CA GLU A 194 -5.25 -7.10 -9.00
C GLU A 194 -6.69 -6.67 -8.68
N GLY A 195 -6.96 -5.38 -8.79
CA GLY A 195 -8.32 -4.86 -8.67
C GLY A 195 -9.11 -5.09 -9.96
N VAL A 196 -10.39 -5.31 -9.83
CA VAL A 196 -11.31 -5.52 -10.95
C VAL A 196 -11.94 -4.19 -11.37
N ASP A 197 -12.05 -3.95 -12.66
CA ASP A 197 -12.86 -2.85 -13.18
C ASP A 197 -14.35 -3.19 -13.07
N ARG A 198 -15.03 -2.48 -12.15
CA ARG A 198 -16.46 -2.60 -11.88
C ARG A 198 -17.27 -1.43 -12.45
N THR A 199 -16.73 -0.71 -13.41
CA THR A 199 -17.43 0.45 -13.98
C THR A 199 -18.41 0.07 -15.09
N THR A 200 -18.28 -1.14 -15.65
CA THR A 200 -19.11 -1.63 -16.76
C THR A 200 -19.57 -3.08 -16.50
N GLY A 201 -20.49 -3.55 -17.34
CA GLY A 201 -20.97 -4.94 -17.32
C GLY A 201 -22.00 -5.25 -16.24
N SER A 202 -22.32 -6.54 -16.07
CA SER A 202 -23.36 -7.04 -15.15
C SER A 202 -22.97 -6.93 -13.67
N ARG A 203 -21.66 -6.83 -13.35
CA ARG A 203 -21.12 -6.67 -12.00
C ARG A 203 -20.69 -5.22 -11.71
N ARG A 204 -21.33 -4.27 -12.39
CA ARG A 204 -21.04 -2.84 -12.19
C ARG A 204 -21.34 -2.41 -10.77
N ALA A 205 -20.38 -1.72 -10.14
CA ALA A 205 -20.52 -1.12 -8.82
C ALA A 205 -20.67 0.39 -8.95
N VAL A 206 -21.82 0.91 -8.52
CA VAL A 206 -22.10 2.35 -8.48
C VAL A 206 -22.38 2.74 -7.04
N LEU A 207 -21.61 3.67 -6.53
CA LEU A 207 -21.72 4.19 -5.18
C LEU A 207 -22.34 5.59 -5.21
N SER A 208 -23.48 5.76 -4.57
CA SER A 208 -24.19 7.03 -4.58
C SER A 208 -25.22 7.10 -3.44
N ARG A 209 -25.47 8.31 -2.92
CA ARG A 209 -26.55 8.56 -1.95
C ARG A 209 -27.92 8.14 -2.50
N ARG A 210 -28.15 8.36 -3.78
CA ARG A 210 -29.42 8.00 -4.44
C ARG A 210 -29.69 6.49 -4.42
N LEU A 211 -28.64 5.66 -4.44
CA LEU A 211 -28.75 4.21 -4.35
C LEU A 211 -28.75 3.71 -2.90
N GLY A 212 -28.62 4.57 -1.91
CA GLY A 212 -28.63 4.21 -0.49
C GLY A 212 -27.43 3.38 -0.04
N ASN A 213 -26.31 3.42 -0.77
CA ASN A 213 -25.08 2.70 -0.43
C ASN A 213 -23.92 3.62 0.00
N VAL A 214 -24.17 4.93 0.04
CA VAL A 214 -23.25 5.96 0.55
C VAL A 214 -24.06 6.97 1.36
N ASP A 215 -23.61 7.32 2.55
CA ASP A 215 -24.24 8.38 3.36
C ASP A 215 -23.68 9.76 3.03
N GLY A 216 -22.39 9.88 2.87
CA GLY A 216 -21.73 11.13 2.48
C GLY A 216 -20.51 10.88 1.61
N ALA A 217 -20.20 11.81 0.71
CA ALA A 217 -19.00 11.79 -0.07
C ALA A 217 -18.43 13.20 -0.19
N SER A 218 -17.08 13.30 -0.14
CA SER A 218 -16.35 14.55 -0.35
C SER A 218 -15.27 14.38 -1.41
N TRP A 219 -15.16 15.36 -2.27
CA TRP A 219 -14.08 15.46 -3.25
C TRP A 219 -12.93 16.27 -2.68
N THR A 220 -11.73 15.80 -2.90
CA THR A 220 -10.51 16.52 -2.54
C THR A 220 -9.61 16.57 -3.75
N GLU A 221 -9.23 17.78 -4.14
CA GLU A 221 -8.17 18.04 -5.11
C GLU A 221 -6.98 18.58 -4.32
N ASP A 222 -5.94 17.77 -4.15
CA ASP A 222 -4.78 18.09 -3.31
C ASP A 222 -3.53 18.29 -4.18
N GLY A 223 -3.16 19.55 -4.37
CA GLY A 223 -1.93 19.95 -5.04
C GLY A 223 -0.80 20.38 -4.09
N THR A 224 -0.93 20.16 -2.77
CA THR A 224 0.08 20.61 -1.79
C THR A 224 1.44 19.95 -1.98
N ALA A 225 1.47 18.70 -2.42
CA ALA A 225 2.68 17.92 -2.71
C ALA A 225 2.92 17.75 -4.22
N GLU A 226 2.25 18.54 -5.06
CA GLU A 226 2.40 18.45 -6.50
C GLU A 226 3.79 18.96 -6.92
N VAL A 227 4.49 18.17 -7.72
CA VAL A 227 5.75 18.50 -8.37
C VAL A 227 5.60 18.15 -9.86
N GLY A 228 5.44 19.18 -10.68
CA GLY A 228 5.21 19.04 -12.11
C GLY A 228 6.50 19.06 -12.94
N THR A 229 7.57 19.64 -12.41
CA THR A 229 8.89 19.69 -13.06
C THR A 229 9.97 19.36 -12.04
N VAL A 230 10.88 18.47 -12.38
CA VAL A 230 12.02 18.10 -11.53
C VAL A 230 13.31 18.39 -12.26
N TYR A 231 14.18 19.15 -11.61
CA TYR A 231 15.59 19.25 -11.99
C TYR A 231 16.37 18.16 -11.27
N ALA A 232 17.22 17.45 -11.97
CA ALA A 232 18.04 16.39 -11.39
C ALA A 232 19.50 16.65 -11.62
N GLY A 233 20.30 16.55 -10.54
CA GLY A 233 21.76 16.64 -10.58
C GLY A 233 22.41 15.28 -10.42
N GLY A 234 23.20 14.85 -11.41
CA GLY A 234 23.96 13.62 -11.45
C GLY A 234 25.40 13.77 -10.95
N SER A 235 26.34 13.09 -11.63
CA SER A 235 27.79 13.19 -11.40
C SER A 235 28.35 14.54 -11.80
N GLY A 236 29.54 14.85 -11.29
CA GLY A 236 30.21 16.15 -11.44
C GLY A 236 29.94 17.08 -10.27
N GLU A 237 30.73 18.15 -10.20
CA GLU A 237 30.60 19.20 -9.19
C GLU A 237 30.48 20.55 -9.90
N ASP A 238 29.84 21.50 -9.27
CA ASP A 238 29.64 22.87 -9.74
C ASP A 238 29.20 22.93 -11.22
N GLU A 239 29.98 23.57 -12.08
CA GLU A 239 29.69 23.80 -13.50
C GLU A 239 29.78 22.51 -14.34
N ASP A 240 30.53 21.51 -13.89
CA ASP A 240 30.70 20.22 -14.57
C ASP A 240 29.60 19.21 -14.16
N ARG A 241 28.70 19.60 -13.29
CA ARG A 241 27.64 18.72 -12.84
C ARG A 241 26.62 18.46 -13.94
N LEU A 242 26.39 17.18 -14.21
CA LEU A 242 25.33 16.77 -15.14
C LEU A 242 23.97 17.15 -14.58
N ILE A 243 23.26 18.07 -15.23
CA ILE A 243 21.91 18.50 -14.84
C ILE A 243 20.94 18.32 -15.99
N LEU A 244 19.77 17.78 -15.68
CA LEU A 244 18.64 17.71 -16.62
C LEU A 244 17.33 18.05 -15.91
N SER A 245 16.30 18.35 -16.69
CA SER A 245 14.94 18.53 -16.19
C SER A 245 13.97 17.59 -16.88
N VAL A 246 12.96 17.14 -16.13
CA VAL A 246 11.85 16.32 -16.60
C VAL A 246 10.53 16.89 -16.11
N GLY A 247 9.44 16.56 -16.78
CA GLY A 247 8.11 16.93 -16.31
C GLY A 247 7.30 17.73 -17.33
N ASN A 248 6.32 18.48 -16.85
CA ASN A 248 5.40 19.25 -17.67
C ASN A 248 5.97 20.62 -18.08
N THR A 249 5.26 21.28 -19.00
CA THR A 249 5.59 22.61 -19.52
C THR A 249 4.79 23.72 -18.84
N ALA A 250 4.25 23.49 -17.64
CA ALA A 250 3.47 24.50 -16.92
C ALA A 250 4.30 25.75 -16.64
N GLU A 251 3.65 26.91 -16.68
CA GLU A 251 4.26 28.23 -16.53
C GLU A 251 3.62 29.03 -15.39
N GLY A 252 4.33 30.03 -14.91
CA GLY A 252 3.83 30.98 -13.89
C GLY A 252 3.38 30.29 -12.61
N LEU A 253 2.22 30.63 -12.10
CA LEU A 253 1.67 30.08 -10.86
C LEU A 253 1.34 28.58 -10.92
N ALA A 254 1.17 28.03 -12.12
CA ALA A 254 0.91 26.60 -12.30
C ALA A 254 2.20 25.76 -12.26
N ARG A 255 3.38 26.39 -12.37
CA ARG A 255 4.66 25.70 -12.36
C ARG A 255 5.07 25.34 -10.93
N ARG A 256 5.29 24.04 -10.69
CA ARG A 256 5.70 23.48 -9.40
C ARG A 256 6.97 22.66 -9.60
N GLU A 257 8.05 23.12 -8.98
CA GLU A 257 9.38 22.60 -9.22
C GLU A 257 9.91 21.79 -8.03
N GLY A 258 10.69 20.77 -8.34
CA GLY A 258 11.39 19.94 -7.37
C GLY A 258 12.85 19.73 -7.77
N TRP A 259 13.65 19.30 -6.81
CA TRP A 259 15.04 18.93 -7.01
C TRP A 259 15.31 17.48 -6.64
N ALA A 260 16.05 16.75 -7.48
CA ALA A 260 16.55 15.41 -7.22
C ALA A 260 18.08 15.38 -7.25
N SER A 261 18.73 15.14 -6.11
CA SER A 261 20.17 14.92 -6.06
C SER A 261 20.46 13.43 -6.23
N LEU A 262 21.03 13.06 -7.37
CA LEU A 262 21.37 11.70 -7.77
C LEU A 262 22.89 11.56 -7.94
N ASN A 263 23.63 11.91 -6.89
CA ASN A 263 25.08 11.97 -6.88
C ASN A 263 25.70 10.66 -7.41
N GLY A 264 26.72 10.78 -8.27
CA GLY A 264 27.42 9.66 -8.86
C GLY A 264 26.71 8.98 -10.03
N VAL A 265 25.52 9.45 -10.45
CA VAL A 265 24.85 9.00 -11.67
C VAL A 265 25.40 9.76 -12.86
N SER A 266 26.16 9.09 -13.74
CA SER A 266 26.72 9.66 -14.98
C SER A 266 25.92 9.32 -16.24
N ASP A 267 25.05 8.31 -16.14
CA ASP A 267 24.18 7.89 -17.22
C ASP A 267 22.93 8.80 -17.29
N VAL A 268 22.72 9.42 -18.45
CA VAL A 268 21.63 10.39 -18.66
C VAL A 268 20.25 9.75 -18.53
N ASP A 269 20.08 8.50 -19.01
CA ASP A 269 18.79 7.80 -18.94
C ASP A 269 18.47 7.39 -17.50
N MET A 270 19.47 6.96 -16.75
CA MET A 270 19.32 6.68 -15.32
C MET A 270 19.02 7.93 -14.50
N LEU A 271 19.68 9.06 -14.85
CA LEU A 271 19.42 10.34 -14.20
C LEU A 271 17.98 10.81 -14.50
N ARG A 272 17.53 10.65 -15.74
CA ARG A 272 16.16 10.94 -16.16
C ARG A 272 15.15 10.09 -15.40
N LEU A 273 15.35 8.79 -15.32
CA LEU A 273 14.48 7.87 -14.59
C LEU A 273 14.40 8.23 -13.10
N GLY A 274 15.53 8.58 -12.49
CA GLY A 274 15.58 9.03 -11.10
C GLY A 274 14.83 10.35 -10.88
N ALA A 275 14.91 11.28 -11.83
CA ALA A 275 14.15 12.53 -11.81
C ALA A 275 12.64 12.29 -11.96
N GLU A 276 12.22 11.44 -12.89
CA GLU A 276 10.82 11.10 -13.14
C GLU A 276 10.14 10.50 -11.90
N ARG A 277 10.87 9.76 -11.06
CA ARG A 277 10.37 9.25 -9.77
C ARG A 277 10.06 10.31 -8.74
N LYS A 278 10.61 11.51 -8.89
CA LYS A 278 10.33 12.65 -8.01
C LYS A 278 9.17 13.51 -8.48
N LEU A 279 8.66 13.28 -9.69
CA LEU A 279 7.42 13.90 -10.12
C LEU A 279 6.27 13.42 -9.24
N SER A 280 5.48 14.34 -8.75
CA SER A 280 4.31 14.07 -7.91
C SER A 280 3.12 14.80 -8.51
N PRO A 281 2.20 14.09 -9.17
CA PRO A 281 1.01 14.72 -9.71
C PRO A 281 0.08 15.16 -8.58
N ARG A 282 -0.82 16.10 -8.90
CA ARG A 282 -1.94 16.45 -8.02
C ARG A 282 -2.72 15.18 -7.64
N LYS A 283 -3.05 15.06 -6.37
CA LYS A 283 -3.82 13.93 -5.86
C LYS A 283 -5.30 14.28 -5.80
N ASP A 284 -6.07 13.63 -6.65
CA ASP A 284 -7.52 13.72 -6.62
C ASP A 284 -8.08 12.50 -5.89
N SER A 285 -8.90 12.71 -4.89
CA SER A 285 -9.52 11.64 -4.12
C SER A 285 -10.97 11.91 -3.79
N VAL A 286 -11.72 10.85 -3.57
CA VAL A 286 -13.07 10.88 -3.01
C VAL A 286 -13.07 10.11 -1.72
N THR A 287 -13.56 10.70 -0.67
CA THR A 287 -13.82 9.98 0.58
C THR A 287 -15.33 9.80 0.74
N ALA A 288 -15.77 8.59 1.03
CA ALA A 288 -17.17 8.28 1.21
C ALA A 288 -17.41 7.39 2.43
N GLU A 289 -18.51 7.62 3.14
CA GLU A 289 -19.02 6.71 4.15
C GLU A 289 -19.93 5.68 3.46
N LEU A 290 -19.54 4.41 3.54
CA LEU A 290 -20.25 3.30 2.88
C LEU A 290 -21.33 2.76 3.80
N LEU A 291 -22.50 2.47 3.24
CA LEU A 291 -23.59 1.83 3.93
C LEU A 291 -23.66 0.35 3.55
N ASP A 292 -23.71 -0.53 4.56
CA ASP A 292 -23.85 -1.99 4.36
C ASP A 292 -25.26 -2.42 3.90
N SER A 293 -26.16 -1.47 3.71
CA SER A 293 -27.58 -1.67 3.42
C SER A 293 -27.92 -1.45 1.94
N GLY A 294 -27.15 -1.87 1.02
CA GLY A 294 -27.41 -1.58 -0.40
C GLY A 294 -27.35 -2.79 -1.30
N LEU A 295 -27.63 -2.55 -2.57
CA LEU A 295 -27.45 -3.53 -3.64
C LEU A 295 -25.98 -3.82 -3.94
N CYS A 296 -25.06 -2.97 -3.46
CA CYS A 296 -23.63 -3.05 -3.72
C CYS A 296 -22.87 -2.95 -2.38
N ARG A 297 -22.34 -4.07 -1.88
CA ARG A 297 -21.68 -4.17 -0.57
C ARG A 297 -20.19 -4.37 -0.69
N TYR A 298 -19.44 -3.64 0.13
CA TYR A 298 -18.02 -3.84 0.29
C TYR A 298 -17.69 -5.25 0.83
N GLY A 299 -16.68 -5.89 0.25
CA GLY A 299 -16.26 -7.26 0.59
C GLY A 299 -17.10 -8.37 -0.06
N ARG A 300 -18.19 -8.04 -0.78
CA ARG A 300 -19.01 -8.99 -1.52
C ARG A 300 -19.10 -8.67 -3.01
N ASP A 301 -19.47 -7.45 -3.35
CA ASP A 301 -19.72 -7.03 -4.73
C ASP A 301 -18.54 -6.25 -5.31
N TYR A 302 -17.76 -5.60 -4.46
CA TYR A 302 -16.48 -4.96 -4.76
C TYR A 302 -15.56 -5.00 -3.54
N ASP A 303 -14.25 -4.88 -3.75
CA ASP A 303 -13.25 -4.94 -2.68
C ASP A 303 -12.14 -3.91 -2.92
N LEU A 304 -11.23 -3.83 -1.94
CA LEU A 304 -10.04 -2.97 -1.97
C LEU A 304 -9.23 -3.24 -3.26
N GLY A 305 -8.95 -2.17 -4.01
CA GLY A 305 -8.28 -2.22 -5.30
C GLY A 305 -9.21 -2.18 -6.52
N ASP A 306 -10.51 -2.47 -6.36
CA ASP A 306 -11.46 -2.39 -7.48
C ASP A 306 -11.68 -0.95 -7.93
N VAL A 307 -11.93 -0.76 -9.23
CA VAL A 307 -12.35 0.51 -9.81
C VAL A 307 -13.88 0.53 -9.87
N VAL A 308 -14.48 1.52 -9.24
CA VAL A 308 -15.94 1.66 -9.15
C VAL A 308 -16.37 3.04 -9.61
N THR A 309 -17.66 3.21 -9.92
CA THR A 309 -18.23 4.51 -10.22
C THR A 309 -18.73 5.16 -8.92
N VAL A 310 -18.19 6.32 -8.56
CA VAL A 310 -18.64 7.10 -7.40
C VAL A 310 -19.39 8.33 -7.90
N VAL A 311 -20.58 8.53 -7.37
CA VAL A 311 -21.43 9.70 -7.65
C VAL A 311 -21.61 10.48 -6.36
N ALA A 312 -21.04 11.67 -6.33
CA ALA A 312 -21.16 12.62 -5.23
C ALA A 312 -21.69 13.94 -5.77
N ASP A 313 -22.81 14.37 -5.27
CA ASP A 313 -23.57 15.50 -5.81
C ASP A 313 -23.83 15.31 -7.33
N ASP A 314 -23.50 16.30 -8.15
CA ASP A 314 -23.66 16.25 -9.60
C ASP A 314 -22.42 15.70 -10.34
N ARG A 315 -21.41 15.26 -9.61
CA ARG A 315 -20.15 14.73 -10.18
C ARG A 315 -20.14 13.21 -10.14
N GLN A 316 -19.77 12.61 -11.27
CA GLN A 316 -19.54 11.18 -11.39
C GLN A 316 -18.09 10.93 -11.78
N ARG A 317 -17.44 9.99 -11.11
CA ARG A 317 -16.07 9.58 -11.43
C ARG A 317 -15.90 8.07 -11.28
N ASN A 318 -15.13 7.47 -12.17
CA ASN A 318 -14.61 6.13 -11.98
C ASN A 318 -13.30 6.23 -11.19
N ALA A 319 -13.24 5.60 -10.04
CA ALA A 319 -12.08 5.72 -9.16
C ALA A 319 -11.77 4.38 -8.47
N ARG A 320 -10.50 4.12 -8.23
CA ARG A 320 -10.04 2.94 -7.52
C ARG A 320 -10.27 3.08 -6.02
N LEU A 321 -10.78 2.05 -5.38
CA LEU A 321 -10.85 1.95 -3.93
C LEU A 321 -9.43 1.70 -3.37
N THR A 322 -8.81 2.76 -2.88
CA THR A 322 -7.40 2.73 -2.44
C THR A 322 -7.23 2.49 -0.96
N ALA A 323 -8.23 2.85 -0.15
CA ALA A 323 -8.22 2.56 1.27
C ALA A 323 -9.62 2.39 1.84
N VAL A 324 -9.75 1.54 2.86
CA VAL A 324 -10.98 1.38 3.65
C VAL A 324 -10.60 1.39 5.12
N GLU A 325 -11.26 2.25 5.88
CA GLU A 325 -11.21 2.28 7.33
C GLU A 325 -12.49 1.68 7.88
N GLU A 326 -12.35 0.67 8.71
CA GLU A 326 -13.44 0.00 9.41
C GLU A 326 -13.36 0.34 10.89
N THR A 327 -14.48 0.77 11.44
CA THR A 327 -14.61 1.05 12.87
C THR A 327 -15.74 0.21 13.45
N TYR A 328 -15.45 -0.50 14.52
CA TYR A 328 -16.39 -1.28 15.31
C TYR A 328 -16.45 -0.66 16.70
N GLU A 329 -17.55 -0.04 17.04
CA GLU A 329 -17.77 0.65 18.31
C GLU A 329 -19.26 0.63 18.64
N ASP A 330 -19.62 0.46 19.93
CA ASP A 330 -21.00 0.40 20.40
C ASP A 330 -21.90 -0.57 19.63
N GLY A 331 -21.35 -1.71 19.22
CA GLY A 331 -22.06 -2.73 18.45
C GLY A 331 -22.39 -2.35 17.00
N LYS A 332 -21.87 -1.22 16.53
CA LYS A 332 -22.03 -0.73 15.15
C LYS A 332 -20.72 -0.91 14.40
N ARG A 333 -20.85 -1.17 13.08
CA ARG A 333 -19.77 -1.12 12.12
C ARG A 333 -19.95 0.09 11.21
N THR A 334 -18.92 0.90 11.07
CA THR A 334 -18.87 1.98 10.09
C THR A 334 -17.71 1.76 9.12
N LEU A 335 -17.91 2.15 7.87
CA LEU A 335 -16.96 1.98 6.79
C LEU A 335 -16.69 3.33 6.15
N LYS A 336 -15.44 3.77 6.16
CA LYS A 336 -15.01 4.97 5.45
C LYS A 336 -14.05 4.56 4.33
N ALA A 337 -14.45 4.80 3.10
CA ALA A 337 -13.70 4.47 1.91
C ALA A 337 -12.99 5.69 1.33
N THR A 338 -11.78 5.49 0.80
CA THR A 338 -11.05 6.47 0.00
C THR A 338 -10.88 5.91 -1.41
N PHE A 339 -11.34 6.67 -2.39
CA PHE A 339 -11.20 6.38 -3.80
C PHE A 339 -10.25 7.40 -4.40
N GLY A 340 -9.31 6.95 -5.22
CA GLY A 340 -8.38 7.83 -5.92
C GLY A 340 -8.20 7.35 -7.36
N GLU A 341 -7.83 8.28 -8.24
CA GLU A 341 -7.08 7.90 -9.41
C GLU A 341 -5.75 7.42 -8.85
N GLY A 342 -5.31 6.22 -9.25
CA GLY A 342 -3.92 5.84 -9.01
C GLY A 342 -3.06 7.00 -9.54
N PRO A 343 -1.91 7.30 -8.94
CA PRO A 343 -1.04 8.33 -9.46
C PRO A 343 -0.88 8.11 -10.96
N VAL A 344 -0.79 9.20 -11.71
CA VAL A 344 -0.52 9.15 -13.16
C VAL A 344 0.65 8.21 -13.34
N THR A 345 0.38 7.04 -13.87
CA THR A 345 1.37 5.97 -13.91
C THR A 345 2.55 6.44 -14.74
N LEU A 346 3.76 6.09 -14.31
CA LEU A 346 4.97 6.20 -15.13
C LEU A 346 4.71 5.67 -16.55
N THR A 347 3.85 4.66 -16.67
CA THR A 347 3.32 4.10 -17.93
C THR A 347 2.47 5.10 -18.71
N GLY A 348 1.73 5.97 -18.04
CA GLY A 348 1.00 7.07 -18.70
C GLY A 348 1.96 8.09 -19.29
N LEU A 349 2.98 8.50 -18.52
CA LEU A 349 4.04 9.41 -18.97
C LEU A 349 4.90 8.79 -20.08
N ILE A 350 5.23 7.52 -19.99
CA ILE A 350 5.99 6.79 -21.03
C ILE A 350 5.14 6.62 -22.31
N ARG A 351 3.85 6.29 -22.20
CA ARG A 351 2.94 6.18 -23.34
C ARG A 351 2.68 7.52 -24.04
N GLU A 352 2.54 8.62 -23.29
CA GLU A 352 2.43 9.95 -23.90
C GLU A 352 3.70 10.35 -24.64
N ARG A 353 4.88 10.04 -24.12
CA ARG A 353 6.14 10.30 -24.81
C ARG A 353 6.34 9.43 -26.04
N MET A 354 6.00 8.14 -25.99
CA MET A 354 6.05 7.27 -27.18
C MET A 354 5.10 7.75 -28.28
N ARG A 355 3.97 8.34 -27.95
CA ARG A 355 3.05 8.96 -28.92
C ARG A 355 3.57 10.30 -29.48
N GLY A 356 4.26 11.09 -28.67
CA GLY A 356 4.86 12.36 -29.08
C GLY A 356 6.17 12.22 -29.88
N SER A 357 6.80 11.03 -29.90
CA SER A 357 8.01 10.74 -30.68
C SER A 357 7.73 10.11 -32.05
N ILE A 358 6.46 9.92 -32.40
CA ILE A 358 6.00 9.34 -33.68
C ILE A 358 5.25 10.40 -34.55
N ALA A 359 5.24 11.66 -34.12
CA ALA A 359 4.68 12.79 -34.86
C ALA A 359 5.78 13.66 -35.49
#